data_5e8e11345235f3fc5732325fe50f91e3
#
_entry.id   5e8e11345235f3fc5732325fe50f91e3
#
_cell.length_a   1.000
_cell.length_b   1.000
_cell.length_c   1.000
_cell.angle_alpha   90.00
_cell.angle_beta   90.00
_cell.angle_gamma   90.00
#
_symmetry.space_group_name_H-M   'P 1'
#
loop_
_entity.id
_entity.type
_entity.pdbx_description
1 polymer ?
#
loop_
_entity_poly.entity_id
_entity_poly.type
_entity_poly.pdbx_seq_one_letter_code
_entity_poly.pdbx_strand_id
1 'polypeptide(L)'
;MLFRSTSSICRLANAAKAAEALKITSKSLLELGLVDEIIPEPLGGAHNDLAATASAVQKHLLKHLAQLDALSTSERLRQRYGKYRHFGHFHETAPLGGTTLQAQPA
;
A
#
# COMPACT_ATOMS: atom_id res chain seq x y z
N MET A 1 -7.04 -19.23 36.48
CA MET A 1 -6.45 -18.37 35.46
C MET A 1 -7.34 -18.41 34.23
N LEU A 2 -8.24 -17.42 34.09
CA LEU A 2 -9.27 -17.41 33.06
C LEU A 2 -8.68 -16.77 31.78
N PHE A 3 -8.51 -17.55 30.73
CA PHE A 3 -8.24 -17.07 29.39
C PHE A 3 -9.44 -16.24 28.92
N ARG A 4 -9.32 -14.92 28.97
CA ARG A 4 -10.26 -14.05 28.30
C ARG A 4 -10.00 -14.15 26.81
N SER A 5 -10.90 -14.85 26.14
CA SER A 5 -10.99 -14.96 24.68
C SER A 5 -10.95 -13.59 24.03
N THR A 6 -10.00 -13.38 23.11
CA THR A 6 -9.80 -12.20 22.26
C THR A 6 -10.87 -12.03 21.18
N SER A 7 -12.06 -12.62 21.37
CA SER A 7 -13.18 -12.54 20.41
C SER A 7 -13.94 -11.21 20.45
N SER A 8 -13.42 -10.16 21.14
CA SER A 8 -14.09 -8.85 21.23
C SER A 8 -13.96 -7.99 19.96
N ILE A 9 -13.06 -8.36 19.04
CA ILE A 9 -12.81 -7.58 17.82
C ILE A 9 -13.82 -7.92 16.71
N CYS A 10 -14.45 -9.10 16.78
CA CYS A 10 -15.37 -9.60 15.74
C CYS A 10 -16.85 -9.32 16.02
N ARG A 11 -17.19 -8.39 16.92
CA ARG A 11 -18.58 -7.98 17.07
C ARG A 11 -18.97 -7.01 15.97
N LEU A 12 -20.08 -7.27 15.27
CA LEU A 12 -20.68 -6.39 14.27
C LEU A 12 -20.74 -4.91 14.72
N ALA A 13 -20.94 -4.65 16.01
CA ALA A 13 -20.95 -3.32 16.60
C ALA A 13 -19.61 -2.55 16.46
N ASN A 14 -18.49 -3.25 16.24
CA ASN A 14 -17.16 -2.64 16.09
C ASN A 14 -16.65 -2.69 14.66
N ALA A 15 -17.42 -3.24 13.70
CA ALA A 15 -16.99 -3.38 12.30
C ALA A 15 -16.65 -2.03 11.67
N ALA A 16 -17.45 -1.00 11.92
CA ALA A 16 -17.20 0.35 11.40
C ALA A 16 -15.89 0.93 11.95
N LYS A 17 -15.62 0.79 13.24
CA LYS A 17 -14.38 1.25 13.87
C LYS A 17 -13.17 0.47 13.39
N ALA A 18 -13.32 -0.84 13.17
CA ALA A 18 -12.27 -1.68 12.62
C ALA A 18 -11.96 -1.29 11.17
N ALA A 19 -12.96 -1.05 10.34
CA ALA A 19 -12.80 -0.60 8.97
C ALA A 19 -12.11 0.78 8.90
N GLU A 20 -12.47 1.70 9.77
CA GLU A 20 -11.84 3.02 9.87
C GLU A 20 -10.37 2.91 10.32
N ALA A 21 -10.08 2.06 11.29
CA ALA A 21 -8.72 1.83 11.77
C ALA A 21 -7.81 1.16 10.74
N LEU A 22 -8.36 0.29 9.89
CA LEU A 22 -7.64 -0.39 8.81
C LEU A 22 -7.25 0.55 7.65
N LYS A 23 -7.92 1.70 7.49
CA LYS A 23 -7.63 2.72 6.45
C LYS A 23 -7.50 2.14 5.04
N ILE A 24 -8.35 1.18 4.67
CA ILE A 24 -8.33 0.51 3.36
C ILE A 24 -9.12 1.23 2.26
N THR A 25 -9.44 2.51 2.44
CA THR A 25 -10.04 3.31 1.38
C THR A 25 -8.97 3.71 0.35
N SER A 26 -9.38 3.89 -0.91
CA SER A 26 -8.47 4.30 -1.99
C SER A 26 -7.68 5.58 -1.66
N LYS A 27 -8.34 6.55 -1.02
CA LYS A 27 -7.70 7.79 -0.58
C LYS A 27 -6.64 7.55 0.48
N SER A 28 -6.96 6.78 1.52
CA SER A 28 -6.01 6.46 2.58
C SER A 28 -4.82 5.65 2.06
N LEU A 29 -5.04 4.73 1.13
CA LEU A 29 -3.96 3.96 0.50
C LEU A 29 -3.05 4.84 -0.37
N LEU A 30 -3.62 5.86 -1.03
CA LEU A 30 -2.83 6.84 -1.79
C LEU A 30 -2.00 7.72 -0.85
N GLU A 31 -2.58 8.23 0.24
CA GLU A 31 -1.88 9.02 1.26
C GLU A 31 -0.73 8.25 1.92
N LEU A 32 -0.92 6.95 2.13
CA LEU A 32 0.13 6.05 2.65
C LEU A 32 1.17 5.64 1.60
N GLY A 33 1.01 6.02 0.34
CA GLY A 33 1.92 5.67 -0.74
C GLY A 33 1.89 4.18 -1.14
N LEU A 34 0.84 3.45 -0.76
CA LEU A 34 0.69 2.03 -1.07
C LEU A 34 0.16 1.80 -2.48
N VAL A 35 -0.59 2.75 -3.03
CA VAL A 35 -1.06 2.76 -4.41
C VAL A 35 -0.55 4.01 -5.12
N ASP A 36 -0.37 3.93 -6.44
CA ASP A 36 0.20 5.02 -7.23
C ASP A 36 -0.87 5.96 -7.77
N GLU A 37 -2.05 5.45 -8.09
CA GLU A 37 -3.11 6.20 -8.72
C GLU A 37 -4.48 5.60 -8.37
N ILE A 38 -5.51 6.44 -8.35
CA ILE A 38 -6.91 6.02 -8.15
C ILE A 38 -7.62 6.14 -9.48
N ILE A 39 -8.20 5.05 -9.96
CA ILE A 39 -9.04 5.02 -11.15
C ILE A 39 -10.48 5.27 -10.70
N PRO A 40 -11.14 6.35 -11.19
CA PRO A 40 -12.52 6.63 -10.81
C PRO A 40 -13.47 5.56 -11.35
N GLU A 41 -14.38 5.13 -10.50
CA GLU A 41 -15.44 4.20 -10.86
C GLU A 41 -16.62 4.94 -11.50
N PRO A 42 -17.30 4.36 -12.51
CA PRO A 42 -18.52 4.94 -13.05
C PRO A 42 -19.64 4.94 -12.01
N LEU A 43 -20.64 5.83 -12.21
CA LEU A 43 -21.81 5.90 -11.34
C LEU A 43 -22.52 4.55 -11.27
N GLY A 44 -22.72 4.05 -10.05
CA GLY A 44 -23.32 2.75 -9.79
C GLY A 44 -22.35 1.58 -9.68
N GLY A 45 -21.03 1.85 -9.81
CA GLY A 45 -19.98 0.86 -9.66
C GLY A 45 -19.51 0.22 -10.97
N ALA A 46 -18.34 -0.40 -10.92
CA ALA A 46 -17.68 -1.02 -12.08
C ALA A 46 -18.52 -2.11 -12.78
N HIS A 47 -19.39 -2.79 -12.04
CA HIS A 47 -20.25 -3.85 -12.56
C HIS A 47 -21.42 -3.33 -13.39
N ASN A 48 -21.82 -2.07 -13.23
CA ASN A 48 -22.92 -1.48 -13.98
C ASN A 48 -22.50 -1.01 -15.38
N ASP A 49 -21.23 -0.59 -15.53
CA ASP A 49 -20.68 -0.17 -16.82
C ASP A 49 -19.27 -0.78 -17.00
N LEU A 50 -19.26 -2.01 -17.48
CA LEU A 50 -18.02 -2.75 -17.76
C LEU A 50 -17.20 -2.11 -18.89
N ALA A 51 -17.85 -1.51 -19.88
CA ALA A 51 -17.16 -0.92 -21.02
C ALA A 51 -16.42 0.36 -20.61
N ALA A 52 -17.06 1.25 -19.86
CA ALA A 52 -16.42 2.45 -19.34
C ALA A 52 -15.30 2.10 -18.35
N THR A 53 -15.52 1.11 -17.48
CA THR A 53 -14.51 0.65 -16.52
C THR A 53 -13.30 0.06 -17.25
N ALA A 54 -13.51 -0.82 -18.23
CA ALA A 54 -12.42 -1.42 -19.00
C ALA A 54 -11.61 -0.36 -19.78
N SER A 55 -12.28 0.61 -20.37
CA SER A 55 -11.62 1.73 -21.06
C SER A 55 -10.78 2.59 -20.11
N ALA A 56 -11.30 2.90 -18.91
CA ALA A 56 -10.54 3.63 -17.89
C ALA A 56 -9.30 2.86 -17.46
N VAL A 57 -9.44 1.58 -17.13
CA VAL A 57 -8.31 0.72 -16.73
C VAL A 57 -7.28 0.62 -17.86
N GLN A 58 -7.72 0.38 -19.10
CA GLN A 58 -6.83 0.32 -20.27
C GLN A 58 -5.99 1.60 -20.42
N LYS A 59 -6.63 2.76 -20.31
CA LYS A 59 -5.95 4.06 -20.42
C LYS A 59 -4.82 4.19 -19.37
N HIS A 60 -5.11 3.86 -18.12
CA HIS A 60 -4.13 3.93 -17.04
C HIS A 60 -3.00 2.92 -17.20
N LEU A 61 -3.32 1.68 -17.62
CA LEU A 61 -2.31 0.67 -17.90
C LEU A 61 -1.36 1.08 -19.03
N LEU A 62 -1.88 1.59 -20.14
CA LEU A 62 -1.05 2.06 -21.27
C LEU A 62 -0.16 3.23 -20.87
N LYS A 63 -0.69 4.17 -20.06
CA LYS A 63 0.09 5.28 -19.51
C LYS A 63 1.29 4.78 -18.69
N HIS A 64 1.04 3.88 -17.74
CA HIS A 64 2.12 3.35 -16.90
C HIS A 64 3.10 2.46 -17.67
N LEU A 65 2.60 1.68 -18.63
CA LEU A 65 3.46 0.87 -19.49
C LEU A 65 4.43 1.76 -20.29
N ALA A 66 3.93 2.81 -20.92
CA ALA A 66 4.78 3.75 -21.64
C ALA A 66 5.85 4.41 -20.76
N GLN A 67 5.51 4.73 -19.50
CA GLN A 67 6.47 5.27 -18.53
C GLN A 67 7.56 4.25 -18.18
N LEU A 68 7.18 2.98 -18.02
CA LEU A 68 8.12 1.90 -17.69
C LEU A 68 9.01 1.53 -18.89
N ASP A 69 8.48 1.59 -20.11
CA ASP A 69 9.25 1.29 -21.33
C ASP A 69 10.33 2.35 -21.60
N ALA A 70 10.12 3.58 -21.17
CA ALA A 70 11.11 4.65 -21.27
C ALA A 70 12.31 4.44 -20.32
N LEU A 71 12.22 3.54 -19.35
CA LEU A 71 13.26 3.28 -18.37
C LEU A 71 14.10 2.04 -18.74
N SER A 72 15.40 2.08 -18.43
CA SER A 72 16.24 0.90 -18.52
C SER A 72 15.83 -0.19 -17.51
N THR A 73 16.15 -1.44 -17.77
CA THR A 73 15.83 -2.56 -16.87
C THR A 73 16.43 -2.36 -15.48
N SER A 74 17.66 -1.86 -15.38
CA SER A 74 18.33 -1.57 -14.11
C SER A 74 17.61 -0.49 -13.31
N GLU A 75 17.16 0.56 -13.98
CA GLU A 75 16.42 1.65 -13.34
C GLU A 75 15.04 1.18 -12.84
N ARG A 76 14.32 0.40 -13.65
CA ARG A 76 13.04 -0.19 -13.23
C ARG A 76 13.19 -1.05 -11.97
N LEU A 77 14.22 -1.89 -11.91
CA LEU A 77 14.49 -2.73 -10.73
C LEU A 77 14.86 -1.89 -9.51
N ARG A 78 15.67 -0.85 -9.69
CA ARG A 78 16.05 0.07 -8.62
C ARG A 78 14.84 0.81 -8.05
N GLN A 79 13.99 1.36 -8.91
CA GLN A 79 12.77 2.06 -8.49
C GLN A 79 11.80 1.12 -7.78
N ARG A 80 11.60 -0.09 -8.32
CA ARG A 80 10.77 -1.10 -7.66
C ARG A 80 11.29 -1.45 -6.25
N TYR A 81 12.58 -1.69 -6.11
CA TYR A 81 13.19 -1.98 -4.82
C TYR A 81 13.03 -0.81 -3.84
N GLY A 82 13.31 0.41 -4.31
CA GLY A 82 13.13 1.62 -3.51
C GLY A 82 11.68 1.78 -3.03
N LYS A 83 10.70 1.59 -3.91
CA LYS A 83 9.28 1.68 -3.57
C LYS A 83 8.91 0.74 -2.42
N TYR A 84 9.29 -0.54 -2.51
CA TYR A 84 8.96 -1.50 -1.45
C TYR A 84 9.66 -1.19 -0.12
N ARG A 85 10.86 -0.63 -0.16
CA ARG A 85 11.56 -0.22 1.07
C ARG A 85 10.96 0.99 1.75
N HIS A 86 10.23 1.82 1.02
CA HIS A 86 9.57 3.01 1.57
C HIS A 86 8.15 2.73 2.07
N PHE A 87 7.66 1.48 1.97
CA PHE A 87 6.37 1.13 2.52
C PHE A 87 6.41 1.11 4.05
N GLY A 88 5.52 1.93 4.62
CA GLY A 88 5.38 2.04 6.07
C GLY A 88 6.37 3.00 6.73
N HIS A 89 5.90 3.63 7.78
CA HIS A 89 6.72 4.42 8.69
C HIS A 89 6.99 3.58 9.93
N PHE A 90 8.24 3.26 10.18
CA PHE A 90 8.63 2.59 11.42
C PHE A 90 9.63 3.48 12.18
N HIS A 91 9.49 3.50 13.48
CA HIS A 91 10.48 4.09 14.35
C HIS A 91 11.35 2.98 14.90
N GLU A 92 12.63 2.98 14.55
CA GLU A 92 13.59 2.17 15.29
C GLU A 92 13.79 2.82 16.66
N THR A 93 13.25 2.21 17.69
CA THR A 93 13.73 2.48 19.06
C THR A 93 15.16 2.04 19.11
N ALA A 94 16.08 2.97 19.39
CA ALA A 94 17.50 2.64 19.57
C ALA A 94 17.61 1.43 20.53
N PRO A 95 18.40 0.40 20.19
CA PRO A 95 18.54 -0.75 21.05
C PRO A 95 19.03 -0.30 22.42
N LEU A 96 18.28 -0.64 23.47
CA LEU A 96 18.68 -0.44 24.84
C LEU A 96 19.96 -1.24 25.09
N GLY A 97 21.11 -0.57 24.94
CA GLY A 97 22.42 -1.11 25.33
C GLY A 97 22.91 -2.32 24.52
N GLY A 98 23.59 -2.06 23.42
CA GLY A 98 24.31 -3.07 22.66
C GLY A 98 25.40 -2.41 21.83
N THR A 99 26.63 -2.76 22.14
CA THR A 99 27.92 -2.43 21.56
C THR A 99 27.87 -2.05 20.08
N THR A 100 28.32 -0.86 19.76
CA THR A 100 28.57 -0.37 18.40
C THR A 100 29.64 -1.24 17.75
N LEU A 101 29.23 -2.15 16.86
CA LEU A 101 30.16 -2.76 15.90
C LEU A 101 30.40 -1.72 14.81
N GLN A 102 31.47 -0.95 14.95
CA GLN A 102 32.00 -0.11 13.88
C GLN A 102 32.51 -1.05 12.77
N ALA A 103 31.80 -1.05 11.63
CA ALA A 103 32.32 -1.62 10.40
C ALA A 103 33.47 -0.72 9.94
N GLN A 104 34.70 -1.23 10.03
CA GLN A 104 35.86 -0.62 9.40
C GLN A 104 35.76 -0.79 7.89
N PRO A 105 36.00 0.27 7.10
CA PRO A 105 36.14 0.12 5.65
C PRO A 105 37.43 -0.57 5.32
N ALA A 106 37.34 -1.59 4.47
CA ALA A 106 38.47 -2.18 3.78
C ALA A 106 38.87 -1.35 2.57
#